data_3c7556a3e875afb42e5c8dc468e1992b
#
_entry.id   3c7556a3e875afb42e5c8dc468e1992b
#
_cell.length_a   1.000
_cell.length_b   1.000
_cell.length_c   1.000
_cell.angle_alpha   90.00
_cell.angle_beta   90.00
_cell.angle_gamma   90.00
#
_symmetry.space_group_name_H-M   'P 1'
#
loop_
_entity.id
_entity.type
_entity.pdbx_description
1 polymer ?
#
loop_
_entity_poly.entity_id
_entity_poly.type
_entity_poly.pdbx_seq_one_letter_code
_entity_poly.pdbx_strand_id
1 'polypeptide(L)'
;VFGKSVKAMKFDIPTLVWKDKSGKVVTHPMCPDIDDTYEFRPQYLIKFLTAHLFGQNLWMHGHTGTGKTTFGEQVASRIGYPVWRMNLDSNMERSDIVGSKEIVIENGQPTTKFFEGILPKAMQMPCFLILDEMDAGMPDILFSVQRALEKKGLVLTEDGGRLIQSHPAFRFIATANSRGQGDEFGWYQGVRPMNLATLDRFGTFIEVGYLSKDQESKVIAKSFPQMAKDRIEQVVQFTKEIREAFQGGELSTTISPRGSHALCQYFLHMKDLMPDENQAMKSAVEAVITDRAPMDSKQRVVEIAQRCFQ
;
A
#
# COMPACT_ATOMS: atom_id res chain seq x y z
N VAL A 1 -16.82 -10.08 -10.06
CA VAL A 1 -16.01 -9.56 -8.95
C VAL A 1 -14.81 -8.76 -9.48
N PHE A 2 -14.03 -9.30 -10.43
CA PHE A 2 -12.82 -8.65 -10.98
C PHE A 2 -12.93 -8.29 -12.48
N GLY A 3 -14.15 -8.22 -13.02
CA GLY A 3 -14.41 -7.91 -14.42
C GLY A 3 -13.77 -8.90 -15.41
N LYS A 4 -13.34 -8.40 -16.58
CA LYS A 4 -12.74 -9.23 -17.63
C LYS A 4 -11.34 -9.76 -17.28
N SER A 5 -10.71 -9.26 -16.22
CA SER A 5 -9.31 -9.52 -15.88
C SER A 5 -9.01 -10.95 -15.40
N VAL A 6 -10.04 -11.77 -15.11
CA VAL A 6 -9.87 -13.08 -14.44
C VAL A 6 -10.59 -14.22 -15.15
N LYS A 7 -10.97 -14.07 -16.41
CA LYS A 7 -11.63 -15.15 -17.19
C LYS A 7 -10.82 -16.45 -17.33
N ALA A 8 -9.55 -16.47 -16.92
CA ALA A 8 -8.67 -17.62 -17.06
C ALA A 8 -8.46 -18.44 -15.78
N MET A 9 -9.01 -18.03 -14.63
CA MET A 9 -8.86 -18.81 -13.40
C MET A 9 -9.90 -19.93 -13.35
N LYS A 10 -9.42 -21.17 -13.32
CA LYS A 10 -10.26 -22.39 -13.30
C LYS A 10 -10.59 -22.87 -11.87
N PHE A 11 -10.46 -22.02 -10.86
CA PHE A 11 -10.74 -22.39 -9.46
C PHE A 11 -11.49 -21.26 -8.76
N ASP A 12 -12.30 -21.65 -7.78
CA ASP A 12 -13.06 -20.71 -6.97
C ASP A 12 -12.16 -20.02 -5.96
N ILE A 13 -12.30 -18.71 -5.87
CA ILE A 13 -11.57 -17.91 -4.88
C ILE A 13 -12.40 -17.87 -3.59
N PRO A 14 -11.80 -18.20 -2.43
CA PRO A 14 -12.48 -18.05 -1.15
C PRO A 14 -12.89 -16.58 -0.91
N THR A 15 -14.19 -16.38 -0.69
CA THR A 15 -14.78 -15.07 -0.38
C THR A 15 -15.49 -15.13 0.95
N LEU A 16 -15.62 -13.98 1.62
CA LEU A 16 -16.40 -13.86 2.84
C LEU A 16 -17.73 -13.17 2.55
N VAL A 17 -18.77 -13.69 3.16
CA VAL A 17 -20.11 -13.09 3.14
C VAL A 17 -20.51 -12.81 4.58
N TRP A 18 -20.64 -11.56 4.92
CA TRP A 18 -21.01 -11.11 6.24
C TRP A 18 -22.53 -10.96 6.35
N LYS A 19 -23.08 -11.33 7.50
CA LYS A 19 -24.50 -11.20 7.79
C LYS A 19 -24.70 -10.48 9.12
N ASP A 20 -25.69 -9.61 9.18
CA ASP A 20 -26.11 -8.98 10.42
C ASP A 20 -26.91 -9.98 11.31
N LYS A 21 -27.35 -9.50 12.47
CA LYS A 21 -28.15 -10.30 13.41
C LYS A 21 -29.50 -10.78 12.83
N SER A 22 -30.00 -10.16 11.76
CA SER A 22 -31.21 -10.54 11.06
C SER A 22 -30.96 -11.57 9.93
N GLY A 23 -29.69 -11.89 9.66
CA GLY A 23 -29.28 -12.76 8.55
C GLY A 23 -29.13 -12.05 7.21
N LYS A 24 -29.32 -10.74 7.15
CA LYS A 24 -29.16 -9.94 5.94
C LYS A 24 -27.66 -9.78 5.62
N VAL A 25 -27.32 -9.93 4.33
CA VAL A 25 -25.96 -9.69 3.85
C VAL A 25 -25.59 -8.22 4.02
N VAL A 26 -24.46 -7.98 4.66
CA VAL A 26 -23.90 -6.65 4.94
C VAL A 26 -22.41 -6.60 4.60
N THR A 27 -21.87 -5.43 4.37
CA THR A 27 -20.42 -5.23 4.30
C THR A 27 -19.86 -5.08 5.70
N HIS A 28 -18.78 -5.80 6.00
CA HIS A 28 -18.11 -5.64 7.30
C HIS A 28 -17.50 -4.23 7.38
N PRO A 29 -17.62 -3.51 8.53
CA PRO A 29 -17.14 -2.12 8.65
C PRO A 29 -15.66 -1.91 8.33
N MET A 30 -14.85 -2.96 8.48
CA MET A 30 -13.42 -2.93 8.16
C MET A 30 -13.09 -3.41 6.74
N CYS A 31 -14.07 -3.76 5.92
CA CYS A 31 -13.83 -3.99 4.49
C CYS A 31 -13.60 -2.64 3.82
N PRO A 32 -12.51 -2.48 3.07
CA PRO A 32 -12.28 -1.25 2.31
C PRO A 32 -13.39 -1.00 1.29
N ASP A 33 -13.63 0.27 0.97
CA ASP A 33 -14.55 0.64 -0.08
C ASP A 33 -14.07 0.16 -1.45
N ILE A 34 -15.03 -0.20 -2.30
CA ILE A 34 -14.74 -0.58 -3.68
C ILE A 34 -14.52 0.70 -4.50
N ASP A 35 -13.32 0.85 -5.05
CA ASP A 35 -13.05 1.83 -6.08
C ASP A 35 -13.38 1.22 -7.46
N ASP A 36 -14.50 1.62 -8.05
CA ASP A 36 -14.94 1.15 -9.37
C ASP A 36 -14.03 1.62 -10.51
N THR A 37 -13.19 2.61 -10.26
CA THR A 37 -12.21 3.11 -11.23
C THR A 37 -10.91 2.31 -11.21
N TYR A 38 -10.70 1.49 -10.16
CA TYR A 38 -9.47 0.75 -9.96
C TYR A 38 -9.27 -0.32 -11.04
N GLU A 39 -8.14 -0.27 -11.72
CA GLU A 39 -7.77 -1.24 -12.76
C GLU A 39 -6.74 -2.24 -12.23
N PHE A 40 -7.15 -3.51 -12.16
CA PHE A 40 -6.26 -4.59 -11.77
C PHE A 40 -5.28 -4.96 -12.89
N ARG A 41 -4.04 -5.18 -12.52
CA ARG A 41 -3.04 -5.79 -13.38
C ARG A 41 -3.16 -7.31 -13.26
N PRO A 42 -3.53 -8.04 -14.34
CA PRO A 42 -3.86 -9.47 -14.28
C PRO A 42 -2.77 -10.33 -13.66
N GLN A 43 -1.49 -10.04 -14.00
CA GLN A 43 -0.35 -10.80 -13.49
C GLN A 43 -0.19 -10.69 -11.97
N TYR A 44 -0.48 -9.54 -11.36
CA TYR A 44 -0.42 -9.37 -9.90
C TYR A 44 -1.64 -9.97 -9.22
N LEU A 45 -2.81 -9.77 -9.82
CA LEU A 45 -4.07 -10.31 -9.30
C LEU A 45 -4.04 -11.84 -9.24
N ILE A 46 -3.54 -12.51 -10.29
CA ILE A 46 -3.39 -13.97 -10.31
C ILE A 46 -2.47 -14.43 -9.18
N LYS A 47 -1.30 -13.81 -9.00
CA LYS A 47 -0.37 -14.15 -7.92
C LYS A 47 -1.01 -13.97 -6.54
N PHE A 48 -1.68 -12.84 -6.33
CA PHE A 48 -2.36 -12.55 -5.06
C PHE A 48 -3.45 -13.57 -4.74
N LEU A 49 -4.36 -13.82 -5.70
CA LEU A 49 -5.47 -14.75 -5.51
C LEU A 49 -4.99 -16.20 -5.35
N THR A 50 -3.90 -16.58 -6.03
CA THR A 50 -3.25 -17.88 -5.84
C THR A 50 -2.67 -18.02 -4.43
N ALA A 51 -1.96 -17.01 -3.95
CA ALA A 51 -1.45 -16.99 -2.58
C ALA A 51 -2.58 -17.05 -1.54
N HIS A 52 -3.67 -16.30 -1.77
CA HIS A 52 -4.84 -16.32 -0.91
C HIS A 52 -5.49 -17.73 -0.87
N LEU A 53 -5.66 -18.38 -2.03
CA LEU A 53 -6.20 -19.72 -2.15
C LEU A 53 -5.40 -20.75 -1.33
N PHE A 54 -4.08 -20.69 -1.44
CA PHE A 54 -3.17 -21.60 -0.71
C PHE A 54 -2.86 -21.14 0.70
N GLY A 55 -3.47 -20.05 1.14
CA GLY A 55 -3.29 -19.53 2.49
C GLY A 55 -1.90 -19.00 2.78
N GLN A 56 -1.16 -18.54 1.79
CA GLN A 56 0.17 -17.98 1.94
C GLN A 56 0.14 -16.52 2.38
N ASN A 57 1.16 -16.10 3.12
CA ASN A 57 1.44 -14.70 3.36
C ASN A 57 2.07 -14.06 2.11
N LEU A 58 1.82 -12.78 1.89
CA LEU A 58 2.22 -12.03 0.70
C LEU A 58 3.25 -10.95 1.06
N TRP A 59 4.30 -10.85 0.26
CA TRP A 59 5.25 -9.74 0.26
C TRP A 59 5.11 -8.94 -1.03
N MET A 60 4.68 -7.68 -0.93
CA MET A 60 4.57 -6.77 -2.07
C MET A 60 5.64 -5.69 -1.97
N HIS A 61 6.53 -5.63 -2.92
CA HIS A 61 7.59 -4.62 -2.95
C HIS A 61 7.57 -3.79 -4.24
N GLY A 62 8.23 -2.65 -4.21
CA GLY A 62 8.34 -1.74 -5.35
C GLY A 62 8.40 -0.29 -4.91
N HIS A 63 8.66 0.61 -5.83
CA HIS A 63 8.81 2.03 -5.54
C HIS A 63 7.60 2.64 -4.81
N THR A 64 7.86 3.74 -4.09
CA THR A 64 6.78 4.47 -3.40
C THR A 64 5.69 4.91 -4.39
N GLY A 65 4.43 4.85 -3.94
CA GLY A 65 3.27 5.28 -4.74
C GLY A 65 2.88 4.35 -5.89
N THR A 66 3.48 3.15 -6.06
CA THR A 66 3.08 2.17 -7.09
C THR A 66 1.74 1.49 -6.80
N GLY A 67 1.11 1.79 -5.66
CA GLY A 67 -0.21 1.27 -5.31
C GLY A 67 -0.19 -0.08 -4.61
N LYS A 68 0.90 -0.47 -3.94
CA LYS A 68 1.04 -1.74 -3.20
C LYS A 68 -0.11 -1.96 -2.21
N THR A 69 -0.29 -1.04 -1.28
CA THR A 69 -1.32 -1.10 -0.23
C THR A 69 -2.72 -1.05 -0.83
N THR A 70 -2.96 -0.10 -1.74
CA THR A 70 -4.24 0.05 -2.44
C THR A 70 -4.61 -1.22 -3.23
N PHE A 71 -3.64 -1.89 -3.84
CA PHE A 71 -3.89 -3.16 -4.53
C PHE A 71 -4.41 -4.23 -3.58
N GLY A 72 -3.78 -4.40 -2.42
CA GLY A 72 -4.24 -5.32 -1.37
C GLY A 72 -5.65 -4.98 -0.87
N GLU A 73 -5.91 -3.70 -0.59
CA GLU A 73 -7.22 -3.21 -0.15
C GLU A 73 -8.30 -3.43 -1.21
N GLN A 74 -8.00 -3.14 -2.49
CA GLN A 74 -8.95 -3.33 -3.59
C GLN A 74 -9.22 -4.81 -3.93
N VAL A 75 -8.28 -5.72 -3.66
CA VAL A 75 -8.57 -7.16 -3.70
C VAL A 75 -9.45 -7.55 -2.52
N ALA A 76 -9.10 -7.12 -1.31
CA ALA A 76 -9.83 -7.43 -0.08
C ALA A 76 -11.31 -7.01 -0.17
N SER A 77 -11.58 -5.77 -0.63
CA SER A 77 -12.95 -5.25 -0.77
C SER A 77 -13.84 -6.13 -1.65
N ARG A 78 -13.28 -6.67 -2.74
CA ARG A 78 -14.03 -7.47 -3.71
C ARG A 78 -14.26 -8.92 -3.30
N ILE A 79 -13.48 -9.42 -2.35
CA ILE A 79 -13.67 -10.78 -1.78
C ILE A 79 -14.27 -10.75 -0.38
N GLY A 80 -14.69 -9.55 0.10
CA GLY A 80 -15.36 -9.38 1.38
C GLY A 80 -14.46 -9.52 2.61
N TYR A 81 -13.14 -9.35 2.46
CA TYR A 81 -12.18 -9.47 3.55
C TYR A 81 -11.98 -8.15 4.28
N PRO A 82 -12.20 -8.11 5.62
CA PRO A 82 -11.76 -7.00 6.45
C PRO A 82 -10.25 -6.78 6.35
N VAL A 83 -9.83 -5.54 6.48
CA VAL A 83 -8.42 -5.17 6.47
C VAL A 83 -8.07 -4.45 7.77
N TRP A 84 -7.10 -4.98 8.48
CA TRP A 84 -6.33 -4.25 9.47
C TRP A 84 -5.06 -3.74 8.81
N ARG A 85 -4.67 -2.52 9.13
CA ARG A 85 -3.43 -1.92 8.59
C ARG A 85 -2.59 -1.39 9.73
N MET A 86 -1.31 -1.69 9.68
CA MET A 86 -0.31 -1.24 10.63
C MET A 86 0.91 -0.75 9.85
N ASN A 87 1.26 0.50 10.06
CA ASN A 87 2.49 1.07 9.49
C ASN A 87 3.63 0.80 10.47
N LEU A 88 4.68 0.14 9.98
CA LEU A 88 5.85 -0.18 10.80
C LEU A 88 6.87 0.95 10.68
N ASP A 89 7.14 1.61 11.80
CA ASP A 89 8.13 2.65 11.88
C ASP A 89 9.15 2.38 13.02
N SER A 90 10.13 3.25 13.15
CA SER A 90 11.20 3.11 14.15
C SER A 90 10.77 3.42 15.59
N ASN A 91 9.58 3.99 15.79
CA ASN A 91 9.06 4.38 17.11
C ASN A 91 8.05 3.39 17.66
N MET A 92 7.64 2.42 16.85
CA MET A 92 6.67 1.41 17.25
C MET A 92 7.25 0.49 18.32
N GLU A 93 6.46 0.23 19.35
CA GLU A 93 6.81 -0.68 20.43
C GLU A 93 6.01 -1.99 20.36
N ARG A 94 6.50 -3.02 21.06
CA ARG A 94 5.80 -4.29 21.18
C ARG A 94 4.40 -4.14 21.78
N SER A 95 4.23 -3.18 22.69
CA SER A 95 2.94 -2.81 23.30
C SER A 95 1.89 -2.39 22.25
N ASP A 96 2.29 -1.70 21.19
CA ASP A 96 1.38 -1.25 20.13
C ASP A 96 0.85 -2.43 19.30
N ILE A 97 1.71 -3.43 19.10
CA ILE A 97 1.42 -4.58 18.25
C ILE A 97 0.69 -5.66 19.03
N VAL A 98 1.24 -6.05 20.18
CA VAL A 98 0.77 -7.20 20.99
C VAL A 98 -0.25 -6.75 22.02
N GLY A 99 -0.05 -5.58 22.63
CA GLY A 99 -0.89 -5.01 23.68
C GLY A 99 -0.15 -4.79 24.97
N SER A 100 -0.80 -4.14 25.91
CA SER A 100 -0.24 -3.74 27.20
C SER A 100 -1.19 -3.97 28.36
N LYS A 101 -0.64 -3.97 29.57
CA LYS A 101 -1.42 -3.91 30.80
C LYS A 101 -1.68 -2.45 31.17
N GLU A 102 -2.93 -2.15 31.45
CA GLU A 102 -3.35 -0.83 31.91
C GLU A 102 -4.11 -0.93 33.24
N ILE A 103 -4.02 0.11 34.04
CA ILE A 103 -4.79 0.23 35.28
C ILE A 103 -6.14 0.87 34.93
N VAL A 104 -7.19 0.13 35.17
CA VAL A 104 -8.58 0.59 35.02
C VAL A 104 -9.28 0.63 36.37
N ILE A 105 -10.25 1.53 36.54
CA ILE A 105 -11.07 1.57 37.77
C ILE A 105 -12.32 0.73 37.52
N GLU A 106 -12.45 -0.37 38.23
CA GLU A 106 -13.65 -1.21 38.23
C GLU A 106 -14.27 -1.26 39.62
N ASN A 107 -15.56 -0.96 39.70
CA ASN A 107 -16.29 -0.89 40.96
C ASN A 107 -15.60 -0.01 42.03
N GLY A 108 -14.95 1.09 41.60
CA GLY A 108 -14.22 2.00 42.48
C GLY A 108 -12.85 1.50 42.97
N GLN A 109 -12.36 0.36 42.46
CA GLN A 109 -11.06 -0.22 42.80
C GLN A 109 -10.14 -0.22 41.57
N PRO A 110 -8.84 0.10 41.72
CA PRO A 110 -7.87 -0.03 40.65
C PRO A 110 -7.61 -1.50 40.35
N THR A 111 -7.79 -1.89 39.10
CA THR A 111 -7.56 -3.27 38.60
C THR A 111 -6.67 -3.22 37.37
N THR A 112 -5.72 -4.12 37.26
CA THR A 112 -4.86 -4.22 36.08
C THR A 112 -5.51 -5.14 35.05
N LYS A 113 -5.73 -4.64 33.84
CA LYS A 113 -6.25 -5.39 32.69
C LYS A 113 -5.29 -5.36 31.54
N PHE A 114 -5.26 -6.47 30.79
CA PHE A 114 -4.54 -6.53 29.53
C PHE A 114 -5.45 -6.07 28.38
N PHE A 115 -4.96 -5.16 27.58
CA PHE A 115 -5.60 -4.70 26.36
C PHE A 115 -4.84 -5.22 25.14
N GLU A 116 -5.54 -6.02 24.34
CA GLU A 116 -4.95 -6.57 23.12
C GLU A 116 -4.60 -5.46 22.11
N GLY A 117 -3.40 -5.54 21.55
CA GLY A 117 -2.96 -4.74 20.42
C GLY A 117 -3.62 -5.18 19.11
N ILE A 118 -3.13 -4.64 18.01
CA ILE A 118 -3.70 -4.89 16.68
C ILE A 118 -3.51 -6.36 16.22
N LEU A 119 -2.35 -6.96 16.50
CA LEU A 119 -2.00 -8.31 16.05
C LEU A 119 -2.91 -9.40 16.65
N PRO A 120 -3.07 -9.52 17.97
CA PRO A 120 -3.98 -10.52 18.55
C PRO A 120 -5.41 -10.35 18.09
N LYS A 121 -5.92 -9.11 17.96
CA LYS A 121 -7.28 -8.83 17.46
C LYS A 121 -7.45 -9.30 16.02
N ALA A 122 -6.52 -8.96 15.14
CA ALA A 122 -6.57 -9.37 13.74
C ALA A 122 -6.46 -10.89 13.57
N MET A 123 -5.57 -11.54 14.35
CA MET A 123 -5.37 -12.99 14.25
C MET A 123 -6.62 -13.81 14.57
N GLN A 124 -7.54 -13.30 15.37
CA GLN A 124 -8.73 -14.03 15.82
C GLN A 124 -9.90 -13.98 14.82
N MET A 125 -9.76 -13.29 13.71
CA MET A 125 -10.82 -13.13 12.71
C MET A 125 -10.34 -13.38 11.28
N PRO A 126 -11.25 -13.71 10.34
CA PRO A 126 -10.91 -13.81 8.93
C PRO A 126 -10.67 -12.41 8.36
N CYS A 127 -9.40 -12.03 8.22
CA CYS A 127 -9.01 -10.71 7.71
C CYS A 127 -7.62 -10.74 7.07
N PHE A 128 -7.28 -9.67 6.39
CA PHE A 128 -5.89 -9.34 6.06
C PHE A 128 -5.32 -8.37 7.10
N LEU A 129 -4.13 -8.64 7.59
CA LEU A 129 -3.31 -7.67 8.31
C LEU A 129 -2.22 -7.17 7.37
N ILE A 130 -2.36 -5.91 6.93
CA ILE A 130 -1.36 -5.25 6.10
C ILE A 130 -0.29 -4.66 7.02
N LEU A 131 0.93 -5.16 6.90
CA LEU A 131 2.13 -4.60 7.51
C LEU A 131 2.76 -3.65 6.49
N ASP A 132 2.46 -2.37 6.61
CA ASP A 132 2.93 -1.36 5.66
C ASP A 132 4.35 -0.92 6.04
N GLU A 133 5.21 -0.71 5.04
CA GLU A 133 6.62 -0.35 5.20
C GLU A 133 7.41 -1.34 6.08
N MET A 134 7.17 -2.64 5.87
CA MET A 134 7.74 -3.70 6.72
C MET A 134 9.28 -3.69 6.74
N ASP A 135 9.92 -3.22 5.68
CA ASP A 135 11.37 -3.07 5.59
C ASP A 135 11.93 -1.86 6.36
N ALA A 136 11.06 -0.99 6.89
CA ALA A 136 11.44 0.08 7.84
C ALA A 136 11.28 -0.34 9.31
N GLY A 137 10.59 -1.46 9.58
CA GLY A 137 10.34 -1.97 10.92
C GLY A 137 11.61 -2.36 11.67
N MET A 138 11.61 -2.12 13.00
CA MET A 138 12.71 -2.53 13.88
C MET A 138 12.75 -4.05 14.01
N PRO A 139 13.94 -4.68 14.07
CA PRO A 139 14.07 -6.14 14.19
C PRO A 139 13.30 -6.74 15.38
N ASP A 140 13.30 -6.10 16.53
CA ASP A 140 12.59 -6.57 17.73
C ASP A 140 11.09 -6.64 17.53
N ILE A 141 10.55 -5.69 16.76
CA ILE A 141 9.15 -5.66 16.35
C ILE A 141 8.84 -6.80 15.40
N LEU A 142 9.71 -7.03 14.42
CA LEU A 142 9.54 -8.09 13.42
C LEU A 142 9.60 -9.48 14.08
N PHE A 143 10.42 -9.68 15.11
CA PHE A 143 10.41 -10.91 15.90
C PHE A 143 9.07 -11.15 16.63
N SER A 144 8.38 -10.08 17.03
CA SER A 144 7.07 -10.19 17.69
C SER A 144 6.00 -10.79 16.78
N VAL A 145 6.06 -10.54 15.47
CA VAL A 145 5.11 -11.08 14.48
C VAL A 145 5.53 -12.44 13.89
N GLN A 146 6.77 -12.88 14.13
CA GLN A 146 7.38 -14.03 13.45
C GLN A 146 6.60 -15.34 13.68
N ARG A 147 6.18 -15.63 14.89
CA ARG A 147 5.38 -16.84 15.21
C ARG A 147 3.99 -16.80 14.57
N ALA A 148 3.40 -15.60 14.49
CA ALA A 148 2.11 -15.41 13.82
C ALA A 148 2.23 -15.64 12.31
N LEU A 149 3.33 -15.23 11.68
CA LEU A 149 3.63 -15.54 10.28
C LEU A 149 3.70 -17.04 10.00
N GLU A 150 4.19 -17.83 10.96
CA GLU A 150 4.22 -19.30 10.89
C GLU A 150 2.87 -19.98 11.18
N LYS A 151 1.83 -19.22 11.52
CA LYS A 151 0.49 -19.71 11.92
C LYS A 151 0.50 -20.61 13.16
N LYS A 152 1.54 -20.53 13.98
CA LYS A 152 1.69 -21.32 15.23
C LYS A 152 1.05 -20.64 16.45
N GLY A 153 0.27 -19.60 16.23
CA GLY A 153 -0.32 -18.79 17.29
C GLY A 153 0.67 -17.81 17.91
N LEU A 154 0.14 -16.93 18.75
CA LEU A 154 0.89 -15.91 19.47
C LEU A 154 0.71 -16.12 20.97
N VAL A 155 1.81 -16.26 21.72
CA VAL A 155 1.77 -16.34 23.18
C VAL A 155 1.88 -14.94 23.75
N LEU A 156 0.87 -14.51 24.48
CA LEU A 156 0.82 -13.24 25.19
C LEU A 156 1.49 -13.39 26.55
N THR A 157 2.80 -13.18 26.61
CA THR A 157 3.57 -13.26 27.88
C THR A 157 3.09 -12.19 28.87
N GLU A 158 2.65 -11.07 28.35
CA GLU A 158 2.07 -9.94 29.09
C GLU A 158 0.71 -10.27 29.73
N ASP A 159 0.02 -11.29 29.20
CA ASP A 159 -1.29 -11.77 29.69
C ASP A 159 -1.21 -13.21 30.23
N GLY A 160 -0.26 -13.46 31.11
CA GLY A 160 -0.12 -14.75 31.78
C GLY A 160 0.20 -15.95 30.87
N GLY A 161 0.72 -15.69 29.67
CA GLY A 161 1.04 -16.74 28.70
C GLY A 161 -0.16 -17.22 27.88
N ARG A 162 -1.25 -16.46 27.81
CA ARG A 162 -2.43 -16.80 27.01
C ARG A 162 -2.04 -16.98 25.54
N LEU A 163 -2.50 -18.09 24.96
CA LEU A 163 -2.26 -18.42 23.55
C LEU A 163 -3.39 -17.91 22.67
N ILE A 164 -3.06 -17.06 21.70
CA ILE A 164 -3.96 -16.65 20.63
C ILE A 164 -3.73 -17.55 19.42
N GLN A 165 -4.75 -18.28 19.01
CA GLN A 165 -4.72 -19.07 17.78
C GLN A 165 -5.08 -18.23 16.58
N SER A 166 -4.36 -18.40 15.46
CA SER A 166 -4.71 -17.73 14.21
C SER A 166 -5.96 -18.33 13.60
N HIS A 167 -6.90 -17.46 13.22
CA HIS A 167 -8.04 -17.88 12.40
C HIS A 167 -7.55 -18.49 11.07
N PRO A 168 -8.12 -19.60 10.58
CA PRO A 168 -7.64 -20.26 9.36
C PRO A 168 -7.63 -19.36 8.11
N ALA A 169 -8.49 -18.37 8.07
CA ALA A 169 -8.58 -17.39 6.98
C ALA A 169 -7.82 -16.07 7.25
N PHE A 170 -7.10 -15.95 8.36
CA PHE A 170 -6.21 -14.82 8.63
C PHE A 170 -4.97 -14.87 7.73
N ARG A 171 -4.54 -13.73 7.18
CA ARG A 171 -3.34 -13.63 6.33
C ARG A 171 -2.59 -12.33 6.58
N PHE A 172 -1.27 -12.40 6.47
CA PHE A 172 -0.43 -11.21 6.39
C PHE A 172 -0.21 -10.78 4.94
N ILE A 173 -0.21 -9.47 4.75
CA ILE A 173 0.25 -8.80 3.54
C ILE A 173 1.31 -7.79 3.97
N ALA A 174 2.57 -8.01 3.61
CA ALA A 174 3.62 -7.02 3.82
C ALA A 174 3.73 -6.12 2.60
N THR A 175 3.92 -4.83 2.81
CA THR A 175 4.38 -3.91 1.78
C THR A 175 5.77 -3.39 2.12
N ALA A 176 6.59 -3.17 1.11
CA ALA A 176 7.97 -2.75 1.27
C ALA A 176 8.42 -1.90 0.08
N ASN A 177 9.40 -1.04 0.28
CA ASN A 177 10.03 -0.28 -0.79
C ASN A 177 11.22 -1.04 -1.39
N SER A 178 11.75 -2.03 -0.69
CA SER A 178 12.83 -2.91 -1.09
C SER A 178 12.38 -4.38 -1.22
N ARG A 179 13.26 -5.21 -1.77
CA ARG A 179 13.08 -6.68 -1.80
C ARG A 179 13.41 -7.35 -0.47
N GLY A 180 13.63 -6.56 0.59
CA GLY A 180 14.08 -7.03 1.89
C GLY A 180 15.61 -7.09 2.02
N GLN A 181 16.36 -6.61 1.03
CA GLN A 181 17.83 -6.57 1.05
C GLN A 181 18.39 -5.21 1.47
N GLY A 182 17.52 -4.30 1.92
CA GLY A 182 17.87 -2.92 2.23
C GLY A 182 17.72 -2.00 1.01
N ASP A 183 18.15 -0.77 1.17
CA ASP A 183 18.12 0.24 0.10
C ASP A 183 19.49 0.28 -0.60
N GLU A 184 19.62 -0.42 -1.70
CA GLU A 184 20.86 -0.50 -2.48
C GLU A 184 21.30 0.84 -3.07
N PHE A 185 20.35 1.77 -3.26
CA PHE A 185 20.60 3.04 -3.93
C PHE A 185 20.52 4.26 -3.01
N GLY A 186 20.21 4.08 -1.72
CA GLY A 186 20.04 5.17 -0.77
C GLY A 186 18.81 6.07 -0.99
N TRP A 187 17.80 5.58 -1.71
CA TRP A 187 16.58 6.35 -2.03
C TRP A 187 15.56 6.40 -0.91
N TYR A 188 15.58 5.41 -0.02
CA TYR A 188 14.59 5.23 1.04
C TYR A 188 15.27 5.21 2.41
N GLN A 189 15.35 6.36 3.05
CA GLN A 189 15.89 6.43 4.41
C GLN A 189 15.05 5.59 5.38
N GLY A 190 15.72 4.86 6.25
CA GLY A 190 15.07 3.97 7.23
C GLY A 190 14.81 2.55 6.76
N VAL A 191 14.91 2.25 5.46
CA VAL A 191 14.82 0.88 4.95
C VAL A 191 16.05 0.08 5.37
N ARG A 192 15.80 -1.13 5.88
CA ARG A 192 16.83 -2.01 6.46
C ARG A 192 16.85 -3.38 5.77
N PRO A 193 18.00 -4.06 5.72
CA PRO A 193 18.05 -5.45 5.34
C PRO A 193 17.21 -6.30 6.29
N MET A 194 16.34 -7.12 5.71
CA MET A 194 15.48 -8.05 6.43
C MET A 194 16.22 -9.36 6.74
N ASN A 195 15.90 -9.98 7.86
CA ASN A 195 16.36 -11.34 8.13
C ASN A 195 15.75 -12.30 7.11
N LEU A 196 16.59 -13.10 6.46
CA LEU A 196 16.17 -14.11 5.46
C LEU A 196 15.13 -15.07 6.03
N ALA A 197 15.26 -15.45 7.30
CA ALA A 197 14.28 -16.30 7.95
C ALA A 197 12.89 -15.65 8.09
N THR A 198 12.82 -14.32 8.20
CA THR A 198 11.54 -13.59 8.17
C THR A 198 10.97 -13.57 6.75
N LEU A 199 11.80 -13.31 5.73
CA LEU A 199 11.37 -13.32 4.33
C LEU A 199 10.86 -14.69 3.89
N ASP A 200 11.49 -15.78 4.33
CA ASP A 200 11.08 -17.17 4.01
C ASP A 200 9.66 -17.52 4.51
N ARG A 201 9.12 -16.76 5.46
CA ARG A 201 7.74 -16.91 5.94
C ARG A 201 6.68 -16.30 5.04
N PHE A 202 7.10 -15.62 3.99
CA PHE A 202 6.23 -15.12 2.92
C PHE A 202 6.29 -16.07 1.74
N GLY A 203 5.20 -16.76 1.46
CA GLY A 203 5.15 -17.77 0.39
C GLY A 203 5.05 -17.18 -1.01
N THR A 204 4.69 -15.90 -1.16
CA THR A 204 4.53 -15.26 -2.47
C THR A 204 5.05 -13.83 -2.45
N PHE A 205 5.84 -13.51 -3.47
CA PHE A 205 6.41 -12.17 -3.69
C PHE A 205 5.81 -11.53 -4.95
N ILE A 206 5.40 -10.27 -4.83
CA ILE A 206 4.85 -9.48 -5.94
C ILE A 206 5.66 -8.19 -6.06
N GLU A 207 6.40 -8.04 -7.15
CA GLU A 207 7.06 -6.79 -7.50
C GLU A 207 6.04 -5.87 -8.20
N VAL A 208 5.71 -4.75 -7.55
CA VAL A 208 4.70 -3.80 -8.03
C VAL A 208 5.39 -2.61 -8.67
N GLY A 209 5.51 -2.64 -10.00
CA GLY A 209 6.08 -1.53 -10.77
C GLY A 209 5.10 -0.38 -11.00
N TYR A 210 5.57 0.70 -11.63
CA TYR A 210 4.70 1.77 -12.10
C TYR A 210 3.73 1.28 -13.18
N LEU A 211 2.66 2.02 -13.38
CA LEU A 211 1.70 1.77 -14.46
C LEU A 211 2.38 2.00 -15.83
N SER A 212 1.94 1.24 -16.84
CA SER A 212 2.29 1.58 -18.23
C SER A 212 1.64 2.91 -18.63
N LYS A 213 2.17 3.56 -19.68
CA LYS A 213 1.58 4.81 -20.20
C LYS A 213 0.08 4.69 -20.44
N ASP A 214 -0.35 3.62 -21.11
CA ASP A 214 -1.76 3.40 -21.44
C ASP A 214 -2.63 3.20 -20.18
N GLN A 215 -2.09 2.53 -19.17
CA GLN A 215 -2.79 2.33 -17.90
C GLN A 215 -2.89 3.65 -17.12
N GLU A 216 -1.80 4.40 -17.01
CA GLU A 216 -1.77 5.68 -16.30
C GLU A 216 -2.67 6.71 -16.99
N SER A 217 -2.64 6.80 -18.33
CA SER A 217 -3.54 7.64 -19.10
C SER A 217 -5.01 7.31 -18.85
N LYS A 218 -5.38 6.04 -18.80
CA LYS A 218 -6.75 5.61 -18.49
C LYS A 218 -7.18 6.00 -17.08
N VAL A 219 -6.31 5.82 -16.10
CA VAL A 219 -6.58 6.18 -14.69
C VAL A 219 -6.77 7.69 -14.58
N ILE A 220 -5.87 8.49 -15.18
CA ILE A 220 -5.98 9.97 -15.17
C ILE A 220 -7.26 10.41 -15.89
N ALA A 221 -7.57 9.86 -17.07
CA ALA A 221 -8.77 10.22 -17.82
C ALA A 221 -10.07 9.92 -17.05
N LYS A 222 -10.12 8.84 -16.28
CA LYS A 222 -11.26 8.54 -15.41
C LYS A 222 -11.38 9.51 -14.24
N SER A 223 -10.25 9.89 -13.63
CA SER A 223 -10.23 10.81 -12.50
C SER A 223 -10.49 12.27 -12.90
N PHE A 224 -10.11 12.65 -14.13
CA PHE A 224 -10.19 14.01 -14.66
C PHE A 224 -10.83 14.04 -16.06
N PRO A 225 -12.13 13.71 -16.17
CA PRO A 225 -12.81 13.63 -17.48
C PRO A 225 -12.89 14.96 -18.23
N GLN A 226 -12.70 16.10 -17.54
CA GLN A 226 -12.63 17.45 -18.11
C GLN A 226 -11.27 17.78 -18.71
N MET A 227 -10.23 16.95 -18.49
CA MET A 227 -8.88 17.21 -19.02
C MET A 227 -8.76 16.74 -20.48
N ALA A 228 -8.20 17.58 -21.34
CA ALA A 228 -7.95 17.23 -22.74
C ALA A 228 -7.01 16.02 -22.86
N LYS A 229 -7.30 15.14 -23.81
CA LYS A 229 -6.54 13.89 -24.02
C LYS A 229 -5.05 14.16 -24.23
N ASP A 230 -4.73 15.16 -25.05
CA ASP A 230 -3.34 15.52 -25.35
C ASP A 230 -2.58 15.97 -24.09
N ARG A 231 -3.27 16.71 -23.19
CA ARG A 231 -2.68 17.11 -21.90
C ARG A 231 -2.46 15.91 -20.97
N ILE A 232 -3.36 14.93 -20.98
CA ILE A 232 -3.16 13.68 -20.24
C ILE A 232 -1.92 12.95 -20.78
N GLU A 233 -1.77 12.84 -22.09
CA GLU A 233 -0.62 12.19 -22.73
C GLU A 233 0.69 12.90 -22.39
N GLN A 234 0.69 14.25 -22.40
CA GLN A 234 1.85 15.04 -21.98
C GLN A 234 2.22 14.82 -20.51
N VAL A 235 1.25 14.80 -19.59
CA VAL A 235 1.49 14.51 -18.17
C VAL A 235 2.07 13.11 -17.99
N VAL A 236 1.51 12.10 -18.66
CA VAL A 236 2.00 10.73 -18.58
C VAL A 236 3.40 10.60 -19.18
N GLN A 237 3.69 11.31 -20.26
CA GLN A 237 5.03 11.36 -20.83
C GLN A 237 6.02 11.99 -19.86
N PHE A 238 5.68 13.16 -19.28
CA PHE A 238 6.48 13.85 -18.29
C PHE A 238 6.79 12.97 -17.08
N THR A 239 5.77 12.34 -16.49
CA THR A 239 5.95 11.49 -15.31
C THR A 239 6.82 10.27 -15.61
N LYS A 240 6.68 9.71 -16.82
CA LYS A 240 7.53 8.60 -17.28
C LYS A 240 9.00 9.03 -17.36
N GLU A 241 9.28 10.15 -18.02
CA GLU A 241 10.65 10.64 -18.19
C GLU A 241 11.33 11.00 -16.86
N ILE A 242 10.58 11.60 -15.92
CA ILE A 242 11.08 11.85 -14.55
C ILE A 242 11.45 10.53 -13.85
N ARG A 243 10.60 9.48 -13.98
CA ARG A 243 10.87 8.18 -13.36
C ARG A 243 12.06 7.47 -14.00
N GLU A 244 12.21 7.55 -15.31
CA GLU A 244 13.34 6.98 -16.05
C GLU A 244 14.65 7.70 -15.67
N ALA A 245 14.65 9.03 -15.59
CA ALA A 245 15.80 9.80 -15.15
C ALA A 245 16.17 9.51 -13.68
N PHE A 246 15.20 9.31 -12.80
CA PHE A 246 15.43 8.88 -11.42
C PHE A 246 16.06 7.48 -11.37
N GLN A 247 15.49 6.52 -12.10
CA GLN A 247 16.02 5.14 -12.15
C GLN A 247 17.42 5.07 -12.78
N GLY A 248 17.71 5.97 -13.73
CA GLY A 248 19.03 6.14 -14.33
C GLY A 248 20.05 6.88 -13.47
N GLY A 249 19.65 7.38 -12.29
CA GLY A 249 20.53 8.15 -11.39
C GLY A 249 20.77 9.59 -11.83
N GLU A 250 20.06 10.09 -12.86
CA GLU A 250 20.16 11.50 -13.31
C GLU A 250 19.41 12.46 -12.38
N LEU A 251 18.41 11.96 -11.66
CA LEU A 251 17.62 12.73 -10.69
C LEU A 251 17.66 12.05 -9.33
N SER A 252 17.72 12.84 -8.28
CA SER A 252 17.56 12.41 -6.89
C SER A 252 16.11 12.52 -6.39
N THR A 253 15.18 12.88 -7.28
CA THR A 253 13.74 12.96 -7.00
C THR A 253 12.93 12.24 -8.06
N THR A 254 11.73 11.76 -7.68
CA THR A 254 10.81 11.08 -8.61
C THR A 254 9.37 11.53 -8.39
N ILE A 255 8.49 11.15 -9.30
CA ILE A 255 7.05 11.43 -9.23
C ILE A 255 6.25 10.12 -9.19
N SER A 256 5.49 9.93 -8.11
CA SER A 256 4.60 8.78 -7.96
C SER A 256 3.27 9.00 -8.73
N PRO A 257 2.42 7.97 -8.92
CA PRO A 257 1.06 8.17 -9.43
C PRO A 257 0.20 9.14 -8.60
N ARG A 258 0.45 9.24 -7.28
CA ARG A 258 -0.19 10.32 -6.47
C ARG A 258 0.28 11.70 -6.91
N GLY A 259 1.56 11.83 -7.26
CA GLY A 259 2.11 13.08 -7.80
C GLY A 259 1.54 13.40 -9.18
N SER A 260 1.37 12.41 -10.07
CA SER A 260 0.71 12.61 -11.36
C SER A 260 -0.73 13.12 -11.19
N HIS A 261 -1.47 12.55 -10.23
CA HIS A 261 -2.82 12.98 -9.89
C HIS A 261 -2.84 14.40 -9.34
N ALA A 262 -1.94 14.72 -8.41
CA ALA A 262 -1.80 16.07 -7.85
C ALA A 262 -1.43 17.10 -8.93
N LEU A 263 -0.57 16.74 -9.89
CA LEU A 263 -0.20 17.59 -11.03
C LEU A 263 -1.43 17.92 -11.89
N CYS A 264 -2.25 16.93 -12.22
CA CYS A 264 -3.48 17.14 -12.96
C CYS A 264 -4.48 18.02 -12.21
N GLN A 265 -4.67 17.76 -10.92
CA GLN A 265 -5.58 18.54 -10.07
C GLN A 265 -5.15 20.00 -9.96
N TYR A 266 -3.85 20.22 -9.72
CA TYR A 266 -3.29 21.58 -9.62
C TYR A 266 -3.37 22.32 -10.95
N PHE A 267 -3.02 21.66 -12.06
CA PHE A 267 -3.13 22.24 -13.40
C PHE A 267 -4.56 22.70 -13.71
N LEU A 268 -5.56 21.86 -13.46
CA LEU A 268 -6.97 22.21 -13.73
C LEU A 268 -7.41 23.43 -12.92
N HIS A 269 -7.01 23.51 -11.65
CA HIS A 269 -7.30 24.68 -10.83
C HIS A 269 -6.59 25.94 -11.34
N MET A 270 -5.32 25.84 -11.69
CA MET A 270 -4.55 26.99 -12.22
C MET A 270 -5.02 27.45 -13.58
N LYS A 271 -5.51 26.56 -14.43
CA LYS A 271 -6.13 26.89 -15.72
C LYS A 271 -7.33 27.83 -15.58
N ASP A 272 -8.10 27.70 -14.51
CA ASP A 272 -9.24 28.57 -14.23
C ASP A 272 -8.79 29.98 -13.75
N LEU A 273 -7.57 30.11 -13.26
CA LEU A 273 -7.00 31.35 -12.74
C LEU A 273 -6.07 32.06 -13.72
N MET A 274 -5.51 31.34 -14.68
CA MET A 274 -4.51 31.86 -15.64
C MET A 274 -5.00 31.72 -17.06
N PRO A 275 -4.85 32.79 -17.90
CA PRO A 275 -5.30 32.75 -19.30
C PRO A 275 -4.45 31.81 -20.16
N ASP A 276 -3.19 31.57 -19.80
CA ASP A 276 -2.26 30.72 -20.53
C ASP A 276 -2.14 29.33 -19.87
N GLU A 277 -2.61 28.30 -20.58
CA GLU A 277 -2.55 26.91 -20.12
C GLU A 277 -1.11 26.41 -19.91
N ASN A 278 -0.14 26.89 -20.68
CA ASN A 278 1.25 26.50 -20.53
C ASN A 278 1.84 27.10 -19.25
N GLN A 279 1.46 28.33 -18.91
CA GLN A 279 1.82 28.95 -17.63
C GLN A 279 1.17 28.22 -16.45
N ALA A 280 -0.10 27.82 -16.58
CA ALA A 280 -0.79 27.01 -15.58
C ALA A 280 -0.09 25.65 -15.35
N MET A 281 0.32 24.98 -16.42
CA MET A 281 1.06 23.71 -16.33
C MET A 281 2.44 23.91 -15.70
N LYS A 282 3.16 24.97 -16.06
CA LYS A 282 4.45 25.30 -15.44
C LYS A 282 4.31 25.51 -13.94
N SER A 283 3.31 26.26 -13.50
CA SER A 283 3.02 26.47 -12.08
C SER A 283 2.67 25.15 -11.36
N ALA A 284 1.94 24.25 -12.02
CA ALA A 284 1.62 22.93 -11.48
C ALA A 284 2.87 22.05 -11.32
N VAL A 285 3.78 22.06 -12.28
CA VAL A 285 5.06 21.35 -12.21
C VAL A 285 5.95 21.92 -11.09
N GLU A 286 6.00 23.23 -10.97
CA GLU A 286 6.74 23.90 -9.90
C GLU A 286 6.24 23.44 -8.53
N ALA A 287 4.95 23.57 -8.27
CA ALA A 287 4.35 23.24 -6.99
C ALA A 287 4.43 21.74 -6.63
N VAL A 288 4.31 20.84 -7.60
CA VAL A 288 4.23 19.39 -7.33
C VAL A 288 5.59 18.72 -7.26
N ILE A 289 6.56 19.15 -8.05
CA ILE A 289 7.86 18.46 -8.12
C ILE A 289 9.06 19.40 -8.00
N THR A 290 9.09 20.54 -8.70
CA THR A 290 10.31 21.35 -8.78
C THR A 290 10.68 21.97 -7.43
N ASP A 291 9.71 22.45 -6.66
CA ASP A 291 9.95 23.10 -5.37
C ASP A 291 10.47 22.14 -4.29
N ARG A 292 10.09 20.88 -4.37
CA ARG A 292 10.61 19.83 -3.46
C ARG A 292 11.87 19.16 -3.98
N ALA A 293 12.26 19.39 -5.23
CA ALA A 293 13.42 18.75 -5.81
C ALA A 293 14.72 19.34 -5.21
N PRO A 294 15.72 18.52 -4.92
CA PRO A 294 17.05 18.99 -4.59
C PRO A 294 17.64 19.87 -5.67
N MET A 295 18.56 20.77 -5.30
CA MET A 295 19.09 21.80 -6.21
C MET A 295 19.72 21.24 -7.48
N ASP A 296 20.38 20.08 -7.37
CA ASP A 296 21.01 19.36 -8.49
C ASP A 296 20.00 18.81 -9.50
N SER A 297 18.79 18.51 -9.04
CA SER A 297 17.71 17.94 -9.85
C SER A 297 16.75 18.98 -10.45
N LYS A 298 16.69 20.20 -9.88
CA LYS A 298 15.72 21.23 -10.30
C LYS A 298 15.80 21.57 -11.77
N GLN A 299 17.01 21.85 -12.25
CA GLN A 299 17.20 22.25 -13.66
C GLN A 299 16.75 21.14 -14.60
N ARG A 300 17.11 19.90 -14.31
CA ARG A 300 16.75 18.74 -15.13
C ARG A 300 15.24 18.49 -15.18
N VAL A 301 14.56 18.66 -14.05
CA VAL A 301 13.08 18.59 -13.99
C VAL A 301 12.45 19.66 -14.91
N VAL A 302 12.94 20.90 -14.87
CA VAL A 302 12.46 22.00 -15.72
C VAL A 302 12.69 21.70 -17.21
N GLU A 303 13.86 21.18 -17.59
CA GLU A 303 14.17 20.80 -18.97
C GLU A 303 13.20 19.71 -19.51
N ILE A 304 12.95 18.68 -18.68
CA ILE A 304 11.99 17.63 -19.04
C ILE A 304 10.58 18.22 -19.19
N ALA A 305 10.16 19.10 -18.26
CA ALA A 305 8.86 19.76 -18.33
C ALA A 305 8.70 20.61 -19.58
N GLN A 306 9.70 21.43 -19.91
CA GLN A 306 9.69 22.25 -21.14
C GLN A 306 9.53 21.41 -22.39
N ARG A 307 10.21 20.25 -22.47
CA ARG A 307 10.10 19.35 -23.62
C ARG A 307 8.73 18.66 -23.73
N CYS A 308 8.12 18.29 -22.60
CA CYS A 308 6.85 17.54 -22.59
C CYS A 308 5.61 18.43 -22.74
N PHE A 309 5.69 19.71 -22.33
CA PHE A 309 4.54 20.62 -22.28
C PHE A 309 4.64 21.79 -23.28
N GLN A 310 5.43 21.60 -24.33
CA GLN A 310 5.48 22.56 -25.47
C GLN A 310 4.20 22.55 -26.29
#